data_4ceb3732960a4b5301005af96ad1c3bb
#
_entry.id   4ceb3732960a4b5301005af96ad1c3bb
#
_cell.length_a   1.000
_cell.length_b   1.000
_cell.length_c   1.000
_cell.angle_alpha   90.00
_cell.angle_beta   90.00
_cell.angle_gamma   90.00
#
_symmetry.space_group_name_H-M   'P 1'
#
loop_
_entity.id
_entity.type
_entity.pdbx_description
1 polymer ?
#
loop_
_entity_poly.entity_id
_entity_poly.type
_entity_poly.pdbx_seq_one_letter_code
_entity_poly.pdbx_strand_id
1 'polypeptide(L)'
;MTHYLRYCCAMLFALFSFLLATPQRAQAQTREAYVAQSADKTTLTFYYDALRATRTGTTWGIGEMQKERERTYPAWAGTWKVINNTTTRVVFDASFRDFRPTTTAAWFYHCKALTKIEGLEYLNTAEVKDMRGMFAACEALTSLDLKSFNTQNVTDMGFMFAACEALTSIDLRNFDTQNVTDMSSMFDGCSALTSLDLKNFNTQNVTNMEEMFANCEALISLDLKHFDTQNVTDMRKMFYDCKALTSLDLKNFNTKNVTDMRKMFSDCLVLTSLDLKSFNTQNVTNMSSMFASCLVLTSLDLKSFNTQNVTNMSSMFASCMALTSLDLQHFNTQNVTNMVGMFFNCLALTSLDLKNFNTQNVTNMEQMFANCEALISLDLKNFDTQNVTDMRKMFSGCAALTTINSNTAWQCPESENMFAGCTKLKGAVAYDQNKVDAKMANPETGYFTAKPTTAKRNRRSAAHLPAARKRGARKHLPAGV
;
A
#
# COMPACT_ATOMS: atom_id res chain seq x y z
N MET A 1 30.24 55.83 -80.37
CA MET A 1 29.41 54.67 -79.99
C MET A 1 30.04 53.76 -78.90
N THR A 2 31.34 53.86 -78.65
CA THR A 2 32.08 52.94 -77.71
C THR A 2 32.06 53.35 -76.24
N HIS A 3 31.76 54.60 -75.86
CA HIS A 3 31.72 54.99 -74.45
C HIS A 3 30.38 54.68 -73.80
N TYR A 4 29.26 54.73 -74.50
CA TYR A 4 27.93 54.43 -73.92
C TYR A 4 27.76 52.93 -73.63
N LEU A 5 28.37 52.06 -74.46
CA LEU A 5 28.31 50.61 -74.27
C LEU A 5 29.06 50.14 -73.01
N ARG A 6 30.19 50.83 -72.66
CA ARG A 6 30.96 50.54 -71.44
C ARG A 6 30.20 50.96 -70.18
N TYR A 7 29.48 52.06 -70.18
CA TYR A 7 28.66 52.50 -69.05
C TYR A 7 27.43 51.63 -68.86
N CYS A 8 26.79 51.20 -69.93
CA CYS A 8 25.64 50.26 -69.84
C CYS A 8 26.09 48.87 -69.31
N CYS A 9 27.26 48.34 -69.75
CA CYS A 9 27.79 47.11 -69.18
C CYS A 9 28.23 47.22 -67.72
N ALA A 10 28.82 48.35 -67.30
CA ALA A 10 29.18 48.57 -65.90
C ALA A 10 27.96 48.74 -64.99
N MET A 11 26.91 49.42 -65.44
CA MET A 11 25.61 49.53 -64.73
C MET A 11 24.88 48.20 -64.64
N LEU A 12 24.89 47.37 -65.71
CA LEU A 12 24.31 46.05 -65.70
C LEU A 12 25.11 45.09 -64.77
N PHE A 13 26.42 45.20 -64.72
CA PHE A 13 27.24 44.42 -63.76
C PHE A 13 27.01 44.89 -62.31
N ALA A 14 26.88 46.16 -62.02
CA ALA A 14 26.51 46.68 -60.70
C ALA A 14 25.12 46.30 -60.26
N LEU A 15 24.13 46.31 -61.18
CA LEU A 15 22.76 45.83 -60.91
C LEU A 15 22.71 44.28 -60.74
N PHE A 16 23.55 43.53 -61.47
CA PHE A 16 23.63 42.07 -61.30
C PHE A 16 24.35 41.71 -59.97
N SER A 17 25.33 42.47 -59.55
CA SER A 17 26.01 42.29 -58.24
C SER A 17 25.09 42.66 -57.07
N PHE A 18 24.15 43.60 -57.26
CA PHE A 18 23.13 43.94 -56.25
C PHE A 18 21.96 42.95 -56.19
N LEU A 19 21.67 42.27 -57.32
CA LEU A 19 20.66 41.20 -57.36
C LEU A 19 21.17 39.86 -56.83
N LEU A 20 22.50 39.63 -56.77
CA LEU A 20 23.11 38.45 -56.15
C LEU A 20 23.37 38.65 -54.64
N ALA A 21 23.30 39.85 -54.11
CA ALA A 21 23.21 40.12 -52.71
C ALA A 21 21.74 40.08 -52.23
N THR A 22 21.04 38.98 -52.52
CA THR A 22 19.84 38.70 -51.68
C THR A 22 20.37 38.57 -50.28
N PRO A 23 19.87 39.40 -49.30
CA PRO A 23 20.17 39.07 -47.95
C PRO A 23 19.62 37.62 -47.77
N GLN A 24 20.55 36.66 -47.57
CA GLN A 24 20.16 35.40 -47.01
C GLN A 24 19.31 35.81 -45.81
N ARG A 25 17.96 35.74 -45.96
CA ARG A 25 17.10 35.80 -44.77
C ARG A 25 17.70 34.76 -43.87
N ALA A 26 18.39 35.19 -42.85
CA ALA A 26 18.74 34.34 -41.74
C ALA A 26 17.42 33.69 -41.36
N GLN A 27 17.22 32.43 -41.81
CA GLN A 27 16.13 31.65 -41.29
C GLN A 27 16.33 31.73 -39.81
N ALA A 28 15.43 32.44 -39.12
CA ALA A 28 15.47 32.48 -37.69
C ALA A 28 15.46 31.03 -37.24
N GLN A 29 16.62 30.54 -36.79
CA GLN A 29 16.77 29.15 -36.33
C GLN A 29 15.72 28.95 -35.26
N THR A 30 14.74 28.08 -35.53
CA THR A 30 13.66 27.81 -34.57
C THR A 30 14.25 27.22 -33.28
N ARG A 31 13.96 27.86 -32.15
CA ARG A 31 14.32 27.32 -30.84
C ARG A 31 13.65 25.96 -30.64
N GLU A 32 14.40 25.00 -30.15
CA GLU A 32 13.87 23.68 -29.75
C GLU A 32 14.32 23.33 -28.35
N ALA A 33 13.52 22.52 -27.65
CA ALA A 33 13.90 22.01 -26.32
C ALA A 33 14.58 20.65 -26.48
N TYR A 34 15.76 20.51 -25.90
CA TYR A 34 16.55 19.29 -26.00
C TYR A 34 17.47 19.10 -24.80
N VAL A 35 17.97 17.86 -24.65
CA VAL A 35 18.95 17.46 -23.64
C VAL A 35 20.26 17.15 -24.35
N ALA A 36 21.39 17.65 -23.82
CA ALA A 36 22.73 17.31 -24.28
C ALA A 36 23.47 16.57 -23.17
N GLN A 37 24.13 15.46 -23.52
CA GLN A 37 24.97 14.69 -22.62
C GLN A 37 26.44 15.09 -22.82
N SER A 38 27.16 15.32 -21.72
CA SER A 38 28.61 15.56 -21.74
C SER A 38 29.39 14.37 -22.33
N ALA A 39 30.60 14.62 -22.85
CA ALA A 39 31.42 13.59 -23.48
C ALA A 39 31.77 12.42 -22.54
N ASP A 40 31.94 12.69 -21.24
CA ASP A 40 32.17 11.70 -20.18
C ASP A 40 30.87 11.04 -19.67
N LYS A 41 29.72 11.40 -20.24
CA LYS A 41 28.36 10.92 -19.92
C LYS A 41 27.88 11.21 -18.50
N THR A 42 28.56 12.06 -17.74
CA THR A 42 28.23 12.34 -16.35
C THR A 42 27.20 13.45 -16.16
N THR A 43 27.06 14.35 -17.15
CA THR A 43 26.17 15.51 -17.06
C THR A 43 25.13 15.51 -18.17
N LEU A 44 23.86 15.74 -17.81
CA LEU A 44 22.78 16.08 -18.73
C LEU A 44 22.46 17.57 -18.60
N THR A 45 22.49 18.30 -19.71
CA THR A 45 22.10 19.72 -19.72
C THR A 45 20.89 19.95 -20.60
N PHE A 46 19.88 20.60 -20.04
CA PHE A 46 18.61 20.93 -20.70
C PHE A 46 18.67 22.34 -21.28
N TYR A 47 18.40 22.47 -22.57
CA TYR A 47 18.43 23.71 -23.34
C TYR A 47 17.12 24.00 -24.07
N TYR A 48 16.80 25.29 -24.26
CA TYR A 48 15.77 25.72 -25.20
C TYR A 48 16.31 26.83 -26.08
N ASP A 49 17.06 26.46 -27.12
CA ASP A 49 17.72 27.38 -28.04
C ASP A 49 17.76 26.82 -29.47
N ALA A 50 18.46 27.50 -30.38
CA ALA A 50 18.63 27.10 -31.76
C ALA A 50 19.99 26.42 -32.02
N LEU A 51 20.71 25.96 -30.99
CA LEU A 51 22.10 25.53 -31.09
C LEU A 51 22.29 24.02 -31.01
N ARG A 52 21.22 23.20 -31.01
CA ARG A 52 21.31 21.74 -30.87
C ARG A 52 22.31 21.11 -31.82
N ALA A 53 22.27 21.52 -33.13
CA ALA A 53 23.14 20.96 -34.16
C ALA A 53 24.63 21.30 -33.97
N THR A 54 24.95 22.31 -33.13
CA THR A 54 26.34 22.73 -32.83
C THR A 54 26.87 22.13 -31.53
N ARG A 55 26.04 21.45 -30.77
CA ARG A 55 26.45 20.82 -29.50
C ARG A 55 27.30 19.59 -29.77
N THR A 56 28.34 19.42 -29.01
CA THR A 56 29.18 18.21 -29.01
C THR A 56 28.56 17.14 -28.11
N GLY A 57 28.68 15.87 -28.51
CA GLY A 57 28.15 14.75 -27.74
C GLY A 57 26.74 14.32 -28.21
N THR A 58 26.10 13.48 -27.42
CA THR A 58 24.75 12.98 -27.70
C THR A 58 23.71 14.01 -27.31
N THR A 59 22.74 14.26 -28.19
CA THR A 59 21.59 15.13 -27.88
C THR A 59 20.27 14.43 -28.20
N TRP A 60 19.26 14.70 -27.38
CA TRP A 60 17.90 14.19 -27.57
C TRP A 60 16.91 15.37 -27.50
N GLY A 61 15.94 15.43 -28.40
CA GLY A 61 14.79 16.33 -28.25
C GLY A 61 13.92 15.93 -27.08
N ILE A 62 13.26 16.88 -26.43
CA ILE A 62 12.41 16.61 -25.24
C ILE A 62 11.32 15.54 -25.53
N GLY A 63 10.82 15.45 -26.76
CA GLY A 63 9.85 14.43 -27.17
C GLY A 63 10.46 13.09 -27.60
N GLU A 64 11.77 12.93 -27.59
CA GLU A 64 12.41 11.67 -27.97
C GLU A 64 12.29 10.65 -26.84
N MET A 65 11.62 9.54 -27.15
CA MET A 65 11.29 8.51 -26.18
C MET A 65 11.91 7.17 -26.59
N GLN A 66 12.31 6.38 -25.60
CA GLN A 66 12.65 4.97 -25.72
C GLN A 66 11.50 4.12 -25.18
N LYS A 67 11.26 2.98 -25.83
CA LYS A 67 10.18 2.05 -25.47
C LYS A 67 10.75 0.80 -24.82
N GLU A 68 10.19 0.42 -23.68
CA GLU A 68 10.44 -0.87 -23.08
C GLU A 68 9.12 -1.54 -22.72
N ARG A 69 8.81 -2.67 -23.36
CA ARG A 69 7.50 -3.33 -23.30
C ARG A 69 6.39 -2.34 -23.70
N GLU A 70 5.42 -2.08 -22.82
CA GLU A 70 4.30 -1.16 -23.05
C GLU A 70 4.55 0.25 -22.49
N ARG A 71 5.71 0.49 -21.83
CA ARG A 71 6.07 1.77 -21.22
C ARG A 71 7.06 2.54 -22.08
N THR A 72 6.93 3.85 -22.03
CA THR A 72 7.84 4.78 -22.69
C THR A 72 8.58 5.61 -21.66
N TYR A 73 9.87 5.88 -21.93
CA TYR A 73 10.73 6.67 -21.08
C TYR A 73 11.46 7.70 -21.94
N PRO A 74 11.84 8.88 -21.42
CA PRO A 74 12.71 9.81 -22.14
C PRO A 74 14.00 9.12 -22.61
N ALA A 75 14.48 9.46 -23.79
CA ALA A 75 15.64 8.79 -24.39
C ALA A 75 16.95 8.93 -23.59
N TRP A 76 17.04 9.93 -22.73
CA TRP A 76 18.20 10.20 -21.86
C TRP A 76 18.08 9.57 -20.46
N ALA A 77 16.90 9.15 -20.05
CA ALA A 77 16.65 8.54 -18.74
C ALA A 77 17.02 7.05 -18.72
N GLY A 78 17.02 6.42 -17.55
CA GLY A 78 16.98 4.97 -17.44
C GLY A 78 15.62 4.39 -17.82
N THR A 79 15.53 3.05 -17.88
CA THR A 79 14.29 2.31 -18.01
C THR A 79 14.19 1.27 -16.90
N TRP A 80 13.12 0.51 -16.84
CA TRP A 80 13.01 -0.58 -15.88
C TRP A 80 14.19 -1.58 -15.91
N LYS A 81 14.75 -1.85 -17.11
CA LYS A 81 15.88 -2.78 -17.28
C LYS A 81 17.22 -2.09 -17.42
N VAL A 82 17.25 -0.92 -18.03
CA VAL A 82 18.47 -0.19 -18.33
C VAL A 82 18.65 0.93 -17.32
N ILE A 83 19.61 0.76 -16.42
CA ILE A 83 19.91 1.71 -15.37
C ILE A 83 20.87 2.77 -15.91
N ASN A 84 20.60 4.04 -15.67
CA ASN A 84 21.55 5.11 -15.94
C ASN A 84 22.45 5.29 -14.68
N ASN A 85 23.61 4.62 -14.69
CA ASN A 85 24.61 4.67 -13.61
C ASN A 85 25.70 5.72 -13.87
N THR A 86 25.64 6.47 -14.96
CA THR A 86 26.70 7.40 -15.36
C THR A 86 26.35 8.84 -15.08
N THR A 87 25.09 9.22 -15.20
CA THR A 87 24.64 10.60 -14.94
C THR A 87 24.68 10.90 -13.45
N THR A 88 25.61 11.77 -13.05
CA THR A 88 25.75 12.23 -11.66
C THR A 88 25.21 13.65 -11.47
N ARG A 89 25.05 14.41 -12.56
CA ARG A 89 24.66 15.82 -12.54
C ARG A 89 23.64 16.13 -13.63
N VAL A 90 22.67 16.96 -13.31
CA VAL A 90 21.72 17.57 -14.25
C VAL A 90 21.83 19.08 -14.15
N VAL A 91 21.76 19.79 -15.27
CA VAL A 91 21.77 21.24 -15.34
C VAL A 91 20.62 21.71 -16.24
N PHE A 92 19.77 22.57 -15.73
CA PHE A 92 18.87 23.37 -16.58
C PHE A 92 19.56 24.69 -16.92
N ASP A 93 19.86 24.88 -18.21
CA ASP A 93 20.41 26.14 -18.70
C ASP A 93 19.37 27.27 -18.61
N ALA A 94 19.80 28.50 -18.45
CA ALA A 94 18.90 29.66 -18.35
C ALA A 94 17.98 29.82 -19.57
N SER A 95 18.36 29.31 -20.75
CA SER A 95 17.52 29.31 -21.96
C SER A 95 16.25 28.46 -21.78
N PHE A 96 16.27 27.44 -20.89
CA PHE A 96 15.13 26.54 -20.66
C PHE A 96 13.95 27.24 -19.99
N ARG A 97 14.15 28.40 -19.39
CA ARG A 97 13.12 29.22 -18.72
C ARG A 97 11.87 29.48 -19.57
N ASP A 98 12.03 29.59 -20.86
CA ASP A 98 10.93 29.92 -21.78
C ASP A 98 10.21 28.67 -22.32
N PHE A 99 10.73 27.49 -22.08
CA PHE A 99 10.06 26.23 -22.45
C PHE A 99 8.95 25.89 -21.44
N ARG A 100 7.85 25.33 -21.94
CA ARG A 100 6.68 24.93 -21.15
C ARG A 100 6.39 23.44 -21.42
N PRO A 101 6.98 22.52 -20.69
CA PRO A 101 6.65 21.11 -20.83
C PRO A 101 5.23 20.86 -20.33
N THR A 102 4.53 19.93 -20.95
CA THR A 102 3.22 19.43 -20.49
C THR A 102 3.35 18.18 -19.65
N THR A 103 4.51 17.53 -19.66
CA THR A 103 4.87 16.39 -18.82
C THR A 103 6.36 16.44 -18.45
N THR A 104 6.66 15.99 -17.24
CA THR A 104 8.02 15.68 -16.78
C THR A 104 8.12 14.22 -16.35
N ALA A 105 7.15 13.40 -16.77
CA ALA A 105 7.09 12.00 -16.40
C ALA A 105 8.39 11.26 -16.74
N ALA A 106 8.94 10.57 -15.75
CA ALA A 106 10.15 9.76 -15.85
C ALA A 106 11.41 10.50 -16.34
N TRP A 107 11.48 11.83 -16.23
CA TRP A 107 12.63 12.58 -16.77
C TRP A 107 13.99 12.14 -16.21
N PHE A 108 14.03 11.70 -14.94
CA PHE A 108 15.25 11.20 -14.31
C PHE A 108 15.08 9.75 -13.79
N TYR A 109 14.12 9.02 -14.38
CA TYR A 109 13.83 7.66 -13.97
C TYR A 109 15.08 6.77 -14.05
N HIS A 110 15.38 6.03 -12.96
CA HIS A 110 16.56 5.16 -12.84
C HIS A 110 17.92 5.85 -13.11
N CYS A 111 18.02 7.16 -12.87
CA CYS A 111 19.31 7.85 -12.82
C CYS A 111 19.95 7.63 -11.44
N LYS A 112 20.39 6.38 -11.17
CA LYS A 112 20.80 5.94 -9.83
C LYS A 112 21.98 6.70 -9.25
N ALA A 113 22.92 7.14 -10.12
CA ALA A 113 24.10 7.89 -9.73
C ALA A 113 23.87 9.41 -9.58
N LEU A 114 22.65 9.90 -9.86
CA LEU A 114 22.33 11.32 -9.83
C LEU A 114 22.42 11.86 -8.40
N THR A 115 23.34 12.81 -8.18
CA THR A 115 23.55 13.43 -6.86
C THR A 115 23.17 14.91 -6.84
N LYS A 116 23.11 15.58 -8.01
CA LYS A 116 22.91 17.02 -8.08
C LYS A 116 22.07 17.45 -9.28
N ILE A 117 21.10 18.33 -9.04
CA ILE A 117 20.34 19.02 -10.09
C ILE A 117 20.50 20.52 -9.86
N GLU A 118 20.93 21.25 -10.89
CA GLU A 118 21.16 22.68 -10.87
C GLU A 118 20.22 23.39 -11.85
N GLY A 119 19.84 24.62 -11.53
CA GLY A 119 19.00 25.45 -12.39
C GLY A 119 17.53 24.99 -12.45
N LEU A 120 17.03 24.24 -11.46
CA LEU A 120 15.63 23.83 -11.40
C LEU A 120 14.66 25.03 -11.46
N GLU A 121 15.10 26.22 -11.07
CA GLU A 121 14.35 27.48 -11.22
C GLU A 121 14.10 27.87 -12.68
N TYR A 122 14.80 27.26 -13.63
CA TYR A 122 14.59 27.44 -15.07
C TYR A 122 13.63 26.39 -15.67
N LEU A 123 13.24 25.37 -14.91
CA LEU A 123 12.20 24.44 -15.32
C LEU A 123 10.81 25.02 -14.96
N ASN A 124 10.09 25.51 -15.96
CA ASN A 124 8.75 26.01 -15.76
C ASN A 124 7.72 24.88 -15.82
N THR A 125 7.14 24.54 -14.67
CA THR A 125 6.18 23.43 -14.55
C THR A 125 4.72 23.87 -14.62
N ALA A 126 4.42 25.13 -14.97
CA ALA A 126 3.05 25.67 -14.92
C ALA A 126 2.04 24.95 -15.82
N GLU A 127 2.50 24.30 -16.91
CA GLU A 127 1.65 23.55 -17.83
C GLU A 127 1.75 22.03 -17.65
N VAL A 128 2.55 21.56 -16.69
CA VAL A 128 2.76 20.13 -16.43
C VAL A 128 1.52 19.53 -15.79
N LYS A 129 1.04 18.43 -16.39
CA LYS A 129 -0.09 17.62 -15.91
C LYS A 129 0.35 16.29 -15.32
N ASP A 130 1.50 15.77 -15.76
CA ASP A 130 2.00 14.46 -15.38
C ASP A 130 3.45 14.58 -14.91
N MET A 131 3.67 14.28 -13.61
CA MET A 131 4.97 14.22 -12.95
C MET A 131 5.35 12.79 -12.53
N ARG A 132 4.61 11.79 -13.04
CA ARG A 132 4.78 10.40 -12.67
C ARG A 132 6.23 9.93 -12.80
N GLY A 133 6.79 9.42 -11.69
CA GLY A 133 8.15 8.86 -11.64
C GLY A 133 9.25 9.83 -12.04
N MET A 134 9.05 11.15 -11.93
CA MET A 134 10.04 12.15 -12.40
C MET A 134 11.42 11.90 -11.83
N PHE A 135 11.54 11.56 -10.55
CA PHE A 135 12.80 11.27 -9.85
C PHE A 135 12.91 9.81 -9.39
N ALA A 136 12.04 8.91 -9.90
CA ALA A 136 12.00 7.56 -9.40
C ALA A 136 13.34 6.82 -9.60
N ALA A 137 13.80 6.16 -8.55
CA ALA A 137 15.06 5.46 -8.44
C ALA A 137 16.30 6.35 -8.70
N CYS A 138 16.23 7.61 -8.24
CA CYS A 138 17.41 8.46 -8.07
C CYS A 138 18.05 8.16 -6.69
N GLU A 139 18.61 6.96 -6.56
CA GLU A 139 19.04 6.37 -5.28
C GLU A 139 20.10 7.20 -4.54
N ALA A 140 20.97 7.94 -5.28
CA ALA A 140 22.03 8.76 -4.71
C ALA A 140 21.62 10.22 -4.40
N LEU A 141 20.38 10.60 -4.70
CA LEU A 141 19.94 12.00 -4.56
C LEU A 141 19.59 12.29 -3.09
N THR A 142 20.35 13.18 -2.44
CA THR A 142 20.21 13.48 -1.01
C THR A 142 19.29 14.67 -0.71
N SER A 143 19.10 15.57 -1.68
CA SER A 143 18.26 16.76 -1.53
C SER A 143 17.76 17.28 -2.88
N LEU A 144 16.61 17.97 -2.87
CA LEU A 144 16.00 18.62 -4.02
C LEU A 144 15.47 20.00 -3.62
N ASP A 145 15.78 21.04 -4.41
CA ASP A 145 15.12 22.35 -4.29
C ASP A 145 13.96 22.45 -5.28
N LEU A 146 12.74 22.28 -4.79
CA LEU A 146 11.51 22.29 -5.59
C LEU A 146 10.70 23.59 -5.43
N LYS A 147 11.30 24.66 -4.87
CA LYS A 147 10.58 25.91 -4.58
C LYS A 147 9.97 26.59 -5.81
N SER A 148 10.57 26.36 -6.99
CA SER A 148 10.06 26.92 -8.26
C SER A 148 8.94 26.11 -8.90
N PHE A 149 8.62 24.90 -8.39
CA PHE A 149 7.62 24.04 -8.98
C PHE A 149 6.23 24.63 -8.79
N ASN A 150 5.51 24.78 -9.89
CA ASN A 150 4.06 25.03 -9.90
C ASN A 150 3.35 23.72 -10.24
N THR A 151 2.60 23.18 -9.30
CA THR A 151 1.92 21.88 -9.44
C THR A 151 0.40 21.99 -9.59
N GLN A 152 -0.11 23.23 -9.72
CA GLN A 152 -1.58 23.47 -9.77
C GLN A 152 -2.33 22.69 -10.86
N ASN A 153 -1.67 22.35 -11.98
CA ASN A 153 -2.27 21.60 -13.10
C ASN A 153 -1.93 20.11 -13.09
N VAL A 154 -1.17 19.64 -12.10
CA VAL A 154 -0.72 18.24 -12.02
C VAL A 154 -1.88 17.35 -11.56
N THR A 155 -2.09 16.26 -12.30
CA THR A 155 -3.12 15.25 -12.02
C THR A 155 -2.52 13.91 -11.60
N ASP A 156 -1.27 13.62 -11.98
CA ASP A 156 -0.55 12.38 -11.65
C ASP A 156 0.82 12.69 -11.01
N MET A 157 1.00 12.27 -9.76
CA MET A 157 2.26 12.32 -9.00
C MET A 157 2.73 10.92 -8.58
N GLY A 158 2.15 9.87 -9.15
CA GLY A 158 2.52 8.50 -8.82
C GLY A 158 4.01 8.25 -9.02
N PHE A 159 4.66 7.56 -8.08
CA PHE A 159 6.10 7.22 -8.10
C PHE A 159 7.06 8.42 -8.16
N MET A 160 6.59 9.68 -7.97
CA MET A 160 7.41 10.86 -8.25
C MET A 160 8.80 10.82 -7.58
N PHE A 161 8.89 10.33 -6.36
CA PHE A 161 10.13 10.19 -5.59
C PHE A 161 10.42 8.73 -5.20
N ALA A 162 9.76 7.76 -5.85
CA ALA A 162 9.93 6.35 -5.47
C ALA A 162 11.39 5.92 -5.54
N ALA A 163 11.85 5.15 -4.54
CA ALA A 163 13.22 4.67 -4.41
C ALA A 163 14.31 5.79 -4.45
N CYS A 164 13.99 6.98 -3.93
CA CYS A 164 14.99 7.99 -3.61
C CYS A 164 15.62 7.65 -2.25
N GLU A 165 16.40 6.57 -2.20
CA GLU A 165 16.85 5.92 -0.96
C GLU A 165 17.71 6.84 -0.06
N ALA A 166 18.52 7.73 -0.65
CA ALA A 166 19.38 8.67 0.09
C ALA A 166 18.70 9.99 0.47
N LEU A 167 17.42 10.20 0.08
CA LEU A 167 16.72 11.46 0.32
C LEU A 167 16.34 11.56 1.80
N THR A 168 16.99 12.48 2.53
CA THR A 168 16.77 12.63 3.99
C THR A 168 15.69 13.64 4.34
N SER A 169 15.43 14.59 3.46
CA SER A 169 14.39 15.63 3.62
C SER A 169 13.97 16.19 2.27
N ILE A 170 12.74 16.70 2.19
CA ILE A 170 12.20 17.35 1.01
C ILE A 170 11.21 18.45 1.42
N ASP A 171 11.30 19.63 0.77
CA ASP A 171 10.37 20.75 1.01
C ASP A 171 9.26 20.74 -0.07
N LEU A 172 8.05 20.40 0.36
CA LEU A 172 6.86 20.31 -0.50
C LEU A 172 5.80 21.37 -0.16
N ARG A 173 6.17 22.42 0.61
CA ARG A 173 5.21 23.42 1.11
C ARG A 173 4.52 24.23 0.02
N ASN A 174 5.10 24.31 -1.17
CA ASN A 174 4.53 24.99 -2.34
C ASN A 174 3.74 24.06 -3.29
N PHE A 175 3.66 22.77 -2.97
CA PHE A 175 2.89 21.84 -3.82
C PHE A 175 1.38 22.09 -3.64
N ASP A 176 0.71 22.43 -4.74
CA ASP A 176 -0.72 22.44 -4.85
C ASP A 176 -1.16 21.09 -5.43
N THR A 177 -1.86 20.29 -4.63
CA THR A 177 -2.27 18.93 -5.00
C THR A 177 -3.78 18.81 -5.24
N GLN A 178 -4.49 19.95 -5.33
CA GLN A 178 -5.97 19.93 -5.44
C GLN A 178 -6.51 19.17 -6.66
N ASN A 179 -5.72 19.07 -7.75
CA ASN A 179 -6.13 18.38 -8.98
C ASN A 179 -5.53 16.97 -9.10
N VAL A 180 -4.71 16.54 -8.12
CA VAL A 180 -4.06 15.23 -8.15
C VAL A 180 -5.06 14.11 -7.87
N THR A 181 -5.06 13.09 -8.72
CA THR A 181 -5.90 11.90 -8.61
C THR A 181 -5.11 10.63 -8.28
N ASP A 182 -3.82 10.58 -8.63
CA ASP A 182 -2.93 9.46 -8.35
C ASP A 182 -1.70 9.91 -7.56
N MET A 183 -1.53 9.36 -6.35
CA MET A 183 -0.36 9.52 -5.47
C MET A 183 0.27 8.15 -5.14
N SER A 184 -0.01 7.12 -5.95
CA SER A 184 0.52 5.78 -5.71
C SER A 184 2.04 5.78 -5.68
N SER A 185 2.62 5.10 -4.69
CA SER A 185 4.07 4.95 -4.49
C SER A 185 4.86 6.25 -4.51
N MET A 186 4.23 7.42 -4.20
CA MET A 186 4.87 8.72 -4.37
C MET A 186 6.20 8.81 -3.60
N PHE A 187 6.29 8.20 -2.42
CA PHE A 187 7.49 8.16 -1.57
C PHE A 187 7.95 6.72 -1.28
N ASP A 188 7.46 5.72 -2.03
CA ASP A 188 7.85 4.33 -1.82
C ASP A 188 9.38 4.18 -1.88
N GLY A 189 9.97 3.52 -0.88
CA GLY A 189 11.42 3.29 -0.82
C GLY A 189 12.27 4.55 -0.51
N CYS A 190 11.68 5.64 -0.02
CA CYS A 190 12.45 6.76 0.52
C CYS A 190 12.99 6.37 1.92
N SER A 191 13.91 5.40 1.97
CA SER A 191 14.31 4.72 3.20
C SER A 191 15.06 5.59 4.21
N ALA A 192 15.72 6.67 3.75
CA ALA A 192 16.41 7.62 4.64
C ALA A 192 15.51 8.77 5.11
N LEU A 193 14.28 8.89 4.63
CA LEU A 193 13.40 10.01 4.94
C LEU A 193 12.85 9.89 6.36
N THR A 194 13.17 10.84 7.24
CA THR A 194 12.79 10.80 8.66
C THR A 194 11.50 11.52 8.98
N SER A 195 11.11 12.49 8.15
CA SER A 195 9.89 13.28 8.32
C SER A 195 9.42 13.89 7.00
N LEU A 196 8.11 14.16 6.89
CA LEU A 196 7.48 14.85 5.78
C LEU A 196 6.50 15.91 6.29
N ASP A 197 6.57 17.14 5.76
CA ASP A 197 5.55 18.17 5.97
C ASP A 197 4.55 18.14 4.80
N LEU A 198 3.39 17.54 5.04
CA LEU A 198 2.31 17.36 4.07
C LEU A 198 1.07 18.22 4.38
N LYS A 199 1.20 19.24 5.26
CA LYS A 199 0.05 20.03 5.72
C LYS A 199 -0.69 20.77 4.61
N ASN A 200 -0.05 21.06 3.48
CA ASN A 200 -0.64 21.74 2.33
C ASN A 200 -1.21 20.77 1.28
N PHE A 201 -1.07 19.45 1.49
CA PHE A 201 -1.63 18.47 0.56
C PHE A 201 -3.15 18.45 0.65
N ASN A 202 -3.81 18.77 -0.46
CA ASN A 202 -5.23 18.57 -0.64
C ASN A 202 -5.44 17.24 -1.37
N THR A 203 -6.00 16.25 -0.68
CA THR A 203 -6.18 14.89 -1.21
C THR A 203 -7.63 14.58 -1.59
N GLN A 204 -8.52 15.59 -1.62
CA GLN A 204 -9.95 15.38 -1.87
C GLN A 204 -10.27 14.67 -3.20
N ASN A 205 -9.42 14.81 -4.22
CA ASN A 205 -9.61 14.22 -5.55
C ASN A 205 -8.78 12.92 -5.74
N VAL A 206 -7.98 12.54 -4.75
CA VAL A 206 -7.11 11.36 -4.85
C VAL A 206 -7.95 10.08 -4.75
N THR A 207 -7.76 9.19 -5.71
CA THR A 207 -8.42 7.89 -5.79
C THR A 207 -7.50 6.73 -5.49
N ASN A 208 -6.18 6.92 -5.65
CA ASN A 208 -5.16 5.89 -5.47
C ASN A 208 -4.04 6.37 -4.54
N MET A 209 -3.88 5.68 -3.39
CA MET A 209 -2.81 5.88 -2.41
C MET A 209 -2.03 4.58 -2.15
N GLU A 210 -2.09 3.61 -3.10
CA GLU A 210 -1.32 2.37 -3.00
C GLU A 210 0.16 2.68 -2.79
N GLU A 211 0.78 2.05 -1.78
CA GLU A 211 2.22 2.14 -1.48
C GLU A 211 2.75 3.58 -1.24
N MET A 212 1.88 4.58 -0.98
CA MET A 212 2.29 5.99 -0.96
C MET A 212 3.51 6.26 -0.06
N PHE A 213 3.62 5.58 1.08
CA PHE A 213 4.72 5.69 2.04
C PHE A 213 5.40 4.34 2.31
N ALA A 214 5.20 3.35 1.43
CA ALA A 214 5.80 2.03 1.63
C ALA A 214 7.34 2.13 1.69
N ASN A 215 7.97 1.24 2.47
CA ASN A 215 9.44 1.16 2.58
C ASN A 215 10.11 2.48 3.04
N CYS A 216 9.37 3.40 3.68
CA CYS A 216 9.93 4.57 4.34
C CYS A 216 10.48 4.16 5.71
N GLU A 217 11.57 3.39 5.72
CA GLU A 217 12.07 2.66 6.91
C GLU A 217 12.46 3.57 8.08
N ALA A 218 12.97 4.80 7.78
CA ALA A 218 13.40 5.76 8.81
C ALA A 218 12.29 6.74 9.24
N LEU A 219 11.09 6.66 8.65
CA LEU A 219 10.02 7.61 8.92
C LEU A 219 9.42 7.39 10.31
N ILE A 220 9.56 8.39 11.20
CA ILE A 220 9.18 8.26 12.61
C ILE A 220 7.71 8.62 12.84
N SER A 221 7.22 9.65 12.14
CA SER A 221 5.85 10.15 12.28
C SER A 221 5.37 10.85 11.01
N LEU A 222 4.04 10.88 10.81
CA LEU A 222 3.37 11.62 9.76
C LEU A 222 2.17 12.38 10.33
N ASP A 223 2.03 13.66 9.97
CA ASP A 223 0.80 14.43 10.24
C ASP A 223 -0.13 14.32 9.00
N LEU A 224 -1.15 13.45 9.12
CA LEU A 224 -2.12 13.17 8.06
C LEU A 224 -3.51 13.76 8.36
N LYS A 225 -3.63 14.65 9.36
CA LYS A 225 -4.93 15.19 9.79
C LYS A 225 -5.69 15.96 8.72
N HIS A 226 -4.98 16.44 7.67
CA HIS A 226 -5.57 17.15 6.53
C HIS A 226 -5.92 16.26 5.34
N PHE A 227 -5.59 14.96 5.41
CA PHE A 227 -5.89 14.03 4.34
C PHE A 227 -7.40 13.76 4.29
N ASP A 228 -8.02 14.09 3.17
CA ASP A 228 -9.36 13.64 2.82
C ASP A 228 -9.25 12.39 1.95
N THR A 229 -9.74 11.27 2.48
CA THR A 229 -9.62 9.96 1.80
C THR A 229 -10.96 9.44 1.29
N GLN A 230 -12.00 10.31 1.23
CA GLN A 230 -13.36 9.87 0.87
C GLN A 230 -13.47 9.26 -0.54
N ASN A 231 -12.58 9.65 -1.47
CA ASN A 231 -12.58 9.16 -2.85
C ASN A 231 -11.56 8.04 -3.09
N VAL A 232 -10.75 7.70 -2.08
CA VAL A 232 -9.71 6.67 -2.22
C VAL A 232 -10.33 5.28 -2.29
N THR A 233 -9.92 4.52 -3.30
CA THR A 233 -10.38 3.14 -3.54
C THR A 233 -9.30 2.10 -3.26
N ASP A 234 -8.03 2.50 -3.28
CA ASP A 234 -6.87 1.62 -3.06
C ASP A 234 -5.92 2.21 -2.01
N MET A 235 -5.73 1.47 -0.91
CA MET A 235 -4.80 1.79 0.18
C MET A 235 -3.83 0.61 0.46
N ARG A 236 -3.66 -0.28 -0.51
CA ARG A 236 -2.73 -1.41 -0.36
C ARG A 236 -1.35 -0.92 0.01
N LYS A 237 -0.78 -1.53 1.06
CA LYS A 237 0.60 -1.27 1.50
C LYS A 237 0.93 0.21 1.79
N MET A 238 -0.07 1.08 2.07
CA MET A 238 0.16 2.52 2.21
C MET A 238 1.28 2.85 3.20
N PHE A 239 1.43 2.07 4.27
CA PHE A 239 2.48 2.21 5.29
C PHE A 239 3.30 0.91 5.45
N TYR A 240 3.37 0.08 4.39
CA TYR A 240 4.13 -1.16 4.42
C TYR A 240 5.61 -0.90 4.69
N ASP A 241 6.22 -1.70 5.58
CA ASP A 241 7.65 -1.63 5.92
C ASP A 241 8.13 -0.26 6.45
N CYS A 242 7.25 0.50 7.13
CA CYS A 242 7.58 1.71 7.87
C CYS A 242 8.15 1.33 9.25
N LYS A 243 9.38 0.81 9.28
CA LYS A 243 10.00 0.17 10.47
C LYS A 243 10.12 1.06 11.70
N ALA A 244 10.36 2.37 11.49
CA ALA A 244 10.55 3.36 12.58
C ALA A 244 9.26 4.08 12.98
N LEU A 245 8.13 3.82 12.33
CA LEU A 245 6.88 4.52 12.57
C LEU A 245 6.28 4.14 13.93
N THR A 246 6.18 5.11 14.84
CA THR A 246 5.74 4.86 16.23
C THR A 246 4.25 5.05 16.44
N SER A 247 3.63 5.95 15.69
CA SER A 247 2.20 6.27 15.79
C SER A 247 1.67 6.93 14.51
N LEU A 248 0.36 6.79 14.27
CA LEU A 248 -0.38 7.45 13.20
C LEU A 248 -1.71 7.99 13.74
N ASP A 249 -2.04 9.26 13.43
CA ASP A 249 -3.38 9.81 13.64
C ASP A 249 -4.20 9.66 12.35
N LEU A 250 -5.09 8.65 12.33
CA LEU A 250 -5.93 8.28 11.18
C LEU A 250 -7.41 8.63 11.40
N LYS A 251 -7.73 9.43 12.43
CA LYS A 251 -9.14 9.69 12.80
C LYS A 251 -9.97 10.36 11.71
N ASN A 252 -9.33 11.06 10.74
CA ASN A 252 -10.00 11.71 9.62
C ASN A 252 -10.07 10.83 8.35
N PHE A 253 -9.51 9.62 8.39
CA PHE A 253 -9.57 8.70 7.25
C PHE A 253 -10.99 8.19 7.04
N ASN A 254 -11.55 8.44 5.87
CA ASN A 254 -12.81 7.88 5.40
C ASN A 254 -12.50 6.75 4.42
N THR A 255 -12.64 5.51 4.85
CA THR A 255 -12.28 4.33 4.05
C THR A 255 -13.48 3.66 3.37
N LYS A 256 -14.63 4.35 3.32
CA LYS A 256 -15.90 3.79 2.79
C LYS A 256 -15.78 3.21 1.38
N ASN A 257 -14.96 3.82 0.52
CA ASN A 257 -14.79 3.40 -0.86
C ASN A 257 -13.59 2.46 -1.09
N VAL A 258 -12.81 2.17 -0.04
CA VAL A 258 -11.62 1.32 -0.15
C VAL A 258 -12.04 -0.15 -0.33
N THR A 259 -11.45 -0.81 -1.32
CA THR A 259 -11.73 -2.21 -1.67
C THR A 259 -10.60 -3.16 -1.30
N ASP A 260 -9.37 -2.67 -1.19
CA ASP A 260 -8.18 -3.47 -0.84
C ASP A 260 -7.33 -2.76 0.22
N MET A 261 -7.10 -3.44 1.36
CA MET A 261 -6.28 -2.96 2.49
C MET A 261 -5.13 -3.93 2.81
N ARG A 262 -4.79 -4.82 1.88
CA ARG A 262 -3.71 -5.79 2.13
C ARG A 262 -2.41 -5.08 2.48
N LYS A 263 -1.73 -5.62 3.52
CA LYS A 263 -0.43 -5.13 4.01
C LYS A 263 -0.39 -3.66 4.41
N MET A 264 -1.55 -2.99 4.67
CA MET A 264 -1.58 -1.53 4.90
C MET A 264 -0.62 -1.08 6.01
N PHE A 265 -0.46 -1.87 7.07
CA PHE A 265 0.43 -1.60 8.21
C PHE A 265 1.44 -2.75 8.44
N SER A 266 1.61 -3.66 7.45
CA SER A 266 2.55 -4.77 7.60
C SER A 266 3.97 -4.24 7.78
N ASP A 267 4.74 -4.90 8.66
CA ASP A 267 6.13 -4.60 8.96
C ASP A 267 6.37 -3.18 9.57
N CYS A 268 5.34 -2.63 10.24
CA CYS A 268 5.47 -1.47 11.13
C CYS A 268 5.96 -1.95 12.51
N LEU A 269 7.26 -2.24 12.61
CA LEU A 269 7.87 -3.04 13.70
C LEU A 269 7.71 -2.39 15.09
N VAL A 270 7.71 -1.05 15.17
CA VAL A 270 7.68 -0.30 16.44
C VAL A 270 6.37 0.47 16.65
N LEU A 271 5.34 0.20 15.83
CA LEU A 271 4.02 0.83 15.97
C LEU A 271 3.34 0.36 17.25
N THR A 272 3.09 1.28 18.20
CA THR A 272 2.58 0.93 19.53
C THR A 272 1.06 0.95 19.62
N SER A 273 0.39 1.76 18.81
CA SER A 273 -1.07 1.92 18.82
C SER A 273 -1.60 2.43 17.49
N LEU A 274 -2.85 2.07 17.18
CA LEU A 274 -3.62 2.59 16.05
C LEU A 274 -5.04 2.88 16.49
N ASP A 275 -5.55 4.10 16.19
CA ASP A 275 -6.98 4.40 16.32
C ASP A 275 -7.65 4.19 14.94
N LEU A 276 -8.43 3.12 14.83
CA LEU A 276 -9.10 2.70 13.60
C LEU A 276 -10.63 2.92 13.65
N LYS A 277 -11.14 3.72 14.61
CA LYS A 277 -12.58 3.92 14.79
C LYS A 277 -13.29 4.56 13.60
N SER A 278 -12.58 5.35 12.82
CA SER A 278 -13.08 5.98 11.58
C SER A 278 -13.14 5.04 10.37
N PHE A 279 -12.50 3.85 10.47
CA PHE A 279 -12.42 2.92 9.35
C PHE A 279 -13.77 2.27 9.09
N ASN A 280 -14.27 2.43 7.86
CA ASN A 280 -15.41 1.72 7.31
C ASN A 280 -14.91 0.70 6.30
N THR A 281 -14.99 -0.58 6.62
CA THR A 281 -14.43 -1.65 5.80
C THR A 281 -15.49 -2.44 5.02
N GLN A 282 -16.72 -1.89 4.89
CA GLN A 282 -17.83 -2.60 4.26
C GLN A 282 -17.58 -3.05 2.82
N ASN A 283 -16.72 -2.34 2.07
CA ASN A 283 -16.40 -2.66 0.66
C ASN A 283 -15.08 -3.40 0.51
N VAL A 284 -14.35 -3.64 1.61
CA VAL A 284 -13.04 -4.30 1.56
C VAL A 284 -13.21 -5.79 1.28
N THR A 285 -12.48 -6.29 0.28
CA THR A 285 -12.47 -7.70 -0.12
C THR A 285 -11.19 -8.42 0.30
N ASN A 286 -10.11 -7.69 0.52
CA ASN A 286 -8.80 -8.24 0.86
C ASN A 286 -8.16 -7.50 2.05
N MET A 287 -7.94 -8.22 3.16
CA MET A 287 -7.26 -7.75 4.38
C MET A 287 -5.99 -8.56 4.68
N SER A 288 -5.47 -9.30 3.68
CA SER A 288 -4.30 -10.15 3.91
C SER A 288 -3.11 -9.35 4.44
N SER A 289 -2.46 -9.88 5.47
CA SER A 289 -1.29 -9.30 6.13
C SER A 289 -1.47 -7.85 6.61
N MET A 290 -2.71 -7.36 6.85
CA MET A 290 -2.95 -5.94 7.14
C MET A 290 -2.13 -5.43 8.32
N PHE A 291 -1.92 -6.24 9.35
CA PHE A 291 -1.14 -5.90 10.56
C PHE A 291 0.05 -6.85 10.77
N ALA A 292 0.46 -7.61 9.74
CA ALA A 292 1.53 -8.58 9.89
C ALA A 292 2.83 -7.90 10.37
N SER A 293 3.57 -8.55 11.28
CA SER A 293 4.83 -8.03 11.85
C SER A 293 4.71 -6.69 12.60
N CYS A 294 3.55 -6.33 13.12
CA CYS A 294 3.43 -5.25 14.10
C CYS A 294 3.89 -5.77 15.48
N LEU A 295 5.22 -5.87 15.66
CA LEU A 295 5.82 -6.67 16.74
C LEU A 295 5.47 -6.21 18.15
N VAL A 296 5.32 -4.90 18.37
CA VAL A 296 5.10 -4.30 19.69
C VAL A 296 3.66 -3.86 19.93
N LEU A 297 2.76 -4.07 18.97
CA LEU A 297 1.35 -3.71 19.08
C LEU A 297 0.67 -4.62 20.11
N THR A 298 0.19 -4.05 21.22
CA THR A 298 -0.37 -4.82 22.35
C THR A 298 -1.88 -5.01 22.26
N SER A 299 -2.59 -4.13 21.55
CA SER A 299 -4.04 -4.19 21.38
C SER A 299 -4.49 -3.49 20.11
N LEU A 300 -5.65 -3.91 19.56
CA LEU A 300 -6.34 -3.29 18.43
C LEU A 300 -7.84 -3.21 18.74
N ASP A 301 -8.46 -2.04 18.54
CA ASP A 301 -9.92 -1.89 18.54
C ASP A 301 -10.42 -2.03 17.09
N LEU A 302 -11.05 -3.16 16.80
CA LEU A 302 -11.56 -3.52 15.47
C LEU A 302 -13.09 -3.47 15.38
N LYS A 303 -13.78 -2.82 16.36
CA LYS A 303 -15.25 -2.81 16.42
C LYS A 303 -15.91 -2.14 15.22
N SER A 304 -15.23 -1.23 14.55
CA SER A 304 -15.71 -0.58 13.31
C SER A 304 -15.60 -1.45 12.07
N PHE A 305 -14.87 -2.58 12.15
CA PHE A 305 -14.61 -3.43 10.97
C PHE A 305 -15.84 -4.25 10.59
N ASN A 306 -16.32 -4.05 9.37
CA ASN A 306 -17.30 -4.92 8.72
C ASN A 306 -16.56 -5.81 7.71
N THR A 307 -16.52 -7.11 7.99
CA THR A 307 -15.76 -8.08 7.19
C THR A 307 -16.63 -8.95 6.27
N GLN A 308 -17.92 -8.60 6.11
CA GLN A 308 -18.86 -9.42 5.34
C GLN A 308 -18.45 -9.70 3.89
N ASN A 309 -17.69 -8.78 3.26
CA ASN A 309 -17.26 -8.92 1.86
C ASN A 309 -15.81 -9.42 1.74
N VAL A 310 -15.13 -9.65 2.86
CA VAL A 310 -13.72 -10.08 2.86
C VAL A 310 -13.63 -11.55 2.42
N THR A 311 -12.78 -11.82 1.45
CA THR A 311 -12.49 -13.15 0.92
C THR A 311 -11.13 -13.69 1.35
N ASN A 312 -10.18 -12.79 1.68
CA ASN A 312 -8.83 -13.14 2.06
C ASN A 312 -8.41 -12.45 3.37
N MET A 313 -8.14 -13.25 4.41
CA MET A 313 -7.62 -12.83 5.72
C MET A 313 -6.26 -13.49 6.03
N SER A 314 -5.56 -14.02 5.02
CA SER A 314 -4.27 -14.69 5.25
C SER A 314 -3.29 -13.77 5.93
N SER A 315 -2.59 -14.27 6.95
CA SER A 315 -1.56 -13.56 7.72
C SER A 315 -1.98 -12.22 8.32
N MET A 316 -3.30 -11.95 8.49
CA MET A 316 -3.80 -10.63 8.89
C MET A 316 -3.14 -10.11 10.17
N PHE A 317 -2.84 -10.98 11.13
CA PHE A 317 -2.19 -10.66 12.41
C PHE A 317 -0.88 -11.44 12.60
N ALA A 318 -0.33 -12.01 11.53
CA ALA A 318 0.89 -12.81 11.63
C ALA A 318 2.03 -12.03 12.29
N SER A 319 2.77 -12.65 13.20
CA SER A 319 3.87 -12.05 13.94
C SER A 319 3.54 -10.78 14.74
N CYS A 320 2.28 -10.60 15.17
CA CYS A 320 1.92 -9.62 16.20
C CYS A 320 2.34 -10.17 17.59
N MET A 321 3.65 -10.16 17.85
CA MET A 321 4.24 -10.91 18.98
C MET A 321 3.83 -10.43 20.36
N ALA A 322 3.50 -9.12 20.52
CA ALA A 322 3.08 -8.52 21.78
C ALA A 322 1.56 -8.51 22.00
N LEU A 323 0.78 -8.94 20.99
CA LEU A 323 -0.68 -8.89 21.05
C LEU A 323 -1.21 -9.96 22.01
N THR A 324 -1.86 -9.52 23.10
CA THR A 324 -2.33 -10.44 24.18
C THR A 324 -3.75 -10.92 23.99
N SER A 325 -4.59 -10.12 23.32
CA SER A 325 -5.99 -10.42 23.03
C SER A 325 -6.50 -9.66 21.81
N LEU A 326 -7.55 -10.20 21.17
CA LEU A 326 -8.29 -9.57 20.06
C LEU A 326 -9.78 -9.76 20.28
N ASP A 327 -10.56 -8.67 20.13
CA ASP A 327 -12.02 -8.75 20.04
C ASP A 327 -12.44 -8.89 18.58
N LEU A 328 -12.82 -10.11 18.18
CA LEU A 328 -13.24 -10.47 16.82
C LEU A 328 -14.75 -10.76 16.74
N GLN A 329 -15.55 -10.35 17.75
CA GLN A 329 -16.97 -10.66 17.81
C GLN A 329 -17.77 -10.09 16.63
N HIS A 330 -17.29 -9.03 16.00
CA HIS A 330 -17.92 -8.38 14.85
C HIS A 330 -17.48 -8.96 13.48
N PHE A 331 -16.50 -9.86 13.48
CA PHE A 331 -16.02 -10.47 12.23
C PHE A 331 -17.04 -11.44 11.66
N ASN A 332 -17.47 -11.19 10.42
CA ASN A 332 -18.23 -12.11 9.60
C ASN A 332 -17.28 -12.73 8.58
N THR A 333 -17.03 -14.03 8.69
CA THR A 333 -16.07 -14.76 7.83
C THR A 333 -16.74 -15.65 6.80
N GLN A 334 -18.07 -15.51 6.58
CA GLN A 334 -18.82 -16.40 5.68
C GLN A 334 -18.29 -16.44 4.23
N ASN A 335 -17.66 -15.35 3.75
CA ASN A 335 -17.11 -15.25 2.40
C ASN A 335 -15.60 -15.51 2.34
N VAL A 336 -14.96 -15.76 3.48
CA VAL A 336 -13.51 -15.97 3.53
C VAL A 336 -13.17 -17.36 2.99
N THR A 337 -12.22 -17.39 2.05
CA THR A 337 -11.71 -18.62 1.44
C THR A 337 -10.29 -18.96 1.89
N ASN A 338 -9.52 -17.96 2.38
CA ASN A 338 -8.13 -18.12 2.76
C ASN A 338 -7.86 -17.54 4.16
N MET A 339 -7.42 -18.40 5.10
CA MET A 339 -7.02 -18.05 6.47
C MET A 339 -5.59 -18.52 6.80
N VAL A 340 -4.75 -18.75 5.79
CA VAL A 340 -3.34 -19.16 5.97
C VAL A 340 -2.63 -18.22 6.94
N GLY A 341 -2.05 -18.76 8.01
CA GLY A 341 -1.23 -18.03 8.96
C GLY A 341 -1.90 -16.83 9.64
N MET A 342 -3.26 -16.76 9.71
CA MET A 342 -3.97 -15.56 10.20
C MET A 342 -3.44 -15.06 11.53
N PHE A 343 -3.06 -15.97 12.44
CA PHE A 343 -2.48 -15.68 13.77
C PHE A 343 -1.09 -16.31 13.93
N PHE A 344 -0.41 -16.61 12.82
CA PHE A 344 0.93 -17.20 12.85
C PHE A 344 1.87 -16.37 13.75
N ASN A 345 2.61 -17.05 14.65
CA ASN A 345 3.64 -16.42 15.49
C ASN A 345 3.14 -15.29 16.42
N CYS A 346 1.86 -15.35 16.87
CA CYS A 346 1.30 -14.47 17.90
C CYS A 346 1.69 -14.99 19.28
N LEU A 347 2.95 -14.75 19.70
CA LEU A 347 3.58 -15.39 20.85
C LEU A 347 2.87 -15.11 22.19
N ALA A 348 2.36 -13.88 22.39
CA ALA A 348 1.74 -13.45 23.64
C ALA A 348 0.20 -13.68 23.69
N LEU A 349 -0.40 -14.18 22.61
CA LEU A 349 -1.85 -14.33 22.51
C LEU A 349 -2.34 -15.48 23.39
N THR A 350 -3.09 -15.15 24.46
CA THR A 350 -3.51 -16.15 25.46
C THR A 350 -4.87 -16.77 25.17
N SER A 351 -5.74 -16.03 24.47
CA SER A 351 -7.10 -16.48 24.14
C SER A 351 -7.66 -15.80 22.90
N LEU A 352 -8.57 -16.49 22.20
CA LEU A 352 -9.34 -15.97 21.07
C LEU A 352 -10.80 -16.42 21.18
N ASP A 353 -11.74 -15.49 21.02
CA ASP A 353 -13.16 -15.83 20.85
C ASP A 353 -13.50 -15.89 19.36
N LEU A 354 -13.60 -17.09 18.83
CA LEU A 354 -13.89 -17.39 17.40
C LEU A 354 -15.32 -17.88 17.19
N LYS A 355 -16.23 -17.65 18.14
CA LYS A 355 -17.61 -18.20 18.07
C LYS A 355 -18.41 -17.74 16.86
N ASN A 356 -18.09 -16.60 16.26
CA ASN A 356 -18.77 -16.03 15.09
C ASN A 356 -18.05 -16.35 13.76
N PHE A 357 -16.95 -17.10 13.82
CA PHE A 357 -16.26 -17.54 12.60
C PHE A 357 -17.07 -18.60 11.89
N ASN A 358 -17.40 -18.35 10.64
CA ASN A 358 -17.97 -19.32 9.69
C ASN A 358 -16.86 -19.71 8.71
N THR A 359 -16.48 -20.98 8.69
CA THR A 359 -15.36 -21.48 7.87
C THR A 359 -15.81 -22.36 6.71
N GLN A 360 -17.13 -22.41 6.42
CA GLN A 360 -17.69 -23.29 5.37
C GLN A 360 -17.06 -23.10 3.97
N ASN A 361 -16.58 -21.88 3.66
CA ASN A 361 -15.97 -21.55 2.37
C ASN A 361 -14.43 -21.55 2.41
N VAL A 362 -13.84 -21.82 3.57
CA VAL A 362 -12.36 -21.79 3.72
C VAL A 362 -11.78 -23.05 3.10
N THR A 363 -10.80 -22.86 2.23
CA THR A 363 -10.08 -23.95 1.56
C THR A 363 -8.68 -24.18 2.11
N ASN A 364 -8.09 -23.16 2.77
CA ASN A 364 -6.73 -23.25 3.31
C ASN A 364 -6.64 -22.61 4.71
N MET A 365 -6.18 -23.42 5.69
CA MET A 365 -5.91 -23.05 7.09
C MET A 365 -4.46 -23.36 7.50
N GLU A 366 -3.53 -23.49 6.53
CA GLU A 366 -2.13 -23.76 6.81
C GLU A 366 -1.59 -22.73 7.83
N GLN A 367 -0.91 -23.22 8.89
CA GLN A 367 -0.27 -22.41 9.92
C GLN A 367 -1.18 -21.40 10.65
N MET A 368 -2.51 -21.51 10.59
CA MET A 368 -3.43 -20.48 11.10
C MET A 368 -3.13 -20.03 12.53
N PHE A 369 -2.72 -20.95 13.41
CA PHE A 369 -2.34 -20.68 14.81
C PHE A 369 -0.91 -21.10 15.14
N ALA A 370 -0.08 -21.42 14.14
CA ALA A 370 1.26 -21.93 14.40
C ALA A 370 2.08 -20.93 15.23
N ASN A 371 2.85 -21.45 16.22
CA ASN A 371 3.64 -20.67 17.16
C ASN A 371 2.85 -19.68 18.03
N CYS A 372 1.57 -19.91 18.28
CA CYS A 372 0.85 -19.21 19.34
C CYS A 372 1.21 -19.82 20.70
N GLU A 373 2.42 -19.54 21.16
CA GLU A 373 3.05 -20.25 22.30
C GLU A 373 2.30 -20.08 23.62
N ALA A 374 1.66 -18.92 23.86
CA ALA A 374 0.89 -18.60 25.07
C ALA A 374 -0.58 -19.04 25.01
N LEU A 375 -1.08 -19.51 23.88
CA LEU A 375 -2.48 -19.84 23.67
C LEU A 375 -2.87 -21.07 24.47
N ILE A 376 -3.85 -20.92 25.40
CA ILE A 376 -4.20 -21.97 26.36
C ILE A 376 -5.32 -22.88 25.84
N SER A 377 -6.32 -22.32 25.19
CA SER A 377 -7.48 -23.08 24.69
C SER A 377 -8.12 -22.42 23.48
N LEU A 378 -8.75 -23.25 22.62
CA LEU A 378 -9.56 -22.78 21.48
C LEU A 378 -10.93 -23.47 21.50
N ASP A 379 -11.99 -22.69 21.22
CA ASP A 379 -13.33 -23.21 20.96
C ASP A 379 -13.63 -23.14 19.44
N LEU A 380 -13.47 -24.27 18.76
CA LEU A 380 -13.60 -24.42 17.32
C LEU A 380 -14.84 -25.25 16.93
N LYS A 381 -15.85 -25.34 17.83
CA LYS A 381 -17.07 -26.14 17.58
C LYS A 381 -17.87 -25.67 16.36
N ASN A 382 -17.73 -24.42 15.94
CA ASN A 382 -18.41 -23.85 14.78
C ASN A 382 -17.57 -23.92 13.48
N PHE A 383 -16.35 -24.47 13.55
CA PHE A 383 -15.53 -24.63 12.36
C PHE A 383 -16.07 -25.77 11.50
N ASP A 384 -16.44 -25.44 10.28
CA ASP A 384 -16.72 -26.39 9.21
C ASP A 384 -15.45 -26.53 8.35
N THR A 385 -14.94 -27.74 8.26
CA THR A 385 -13.67 -28.05 7.58
C THR A 385 -13.85 -28.91 6.34
N GLN A 386 -15.10 -29.11 5.86
CA GLN A 386 -15.39 -30.01 4.73
C GLN A 386 -14.68 -29.57 3.43
N ASN A 387 -14.50 -28.27 3.23
CA ASN A 387 -13.86 -27.71 2.05
C ASN A 387 -12.36 -27.43 2.24
N VAL A 388 -11.80 -27.69 3.43
CA VAL A 388 -10.39 -27.40 3.71
C VAL A 388 -9.50 -28.50 3.15
N THR A 389 -8.57 -28.11 2.29
CA THR A 389 -7.62 -29.01 1.63
C THR A 389 -6.23 -29.00 2.27
N ASP A 390 -5.91 -27.95 3.04
CA ASP A 390 -4.60 -27.76 3.67
C ASP A 390 -4.74 -27.25 5.11
N MET A 391 -4.24 -28.03 6.06
CA MET A 391 -4.12 -27.72 7.50
C MET A 391 -2.71 -27.96 8.02
N ARG A 392 -1.70 -27.99 7.14
CA ARG A 392 -0.30 -28.23 7.54
C ARG A 392 0.10 -27.24 8.64
N LYS A 393 0.70 -27.76 9.71
CA LYS A 393 1.20 -26.97 10.85
C LYS A 393 0.17 -26.06 11.51
N MET A 394 -1.16 -26.30 11.36
CA MET A 394 -2.21 -25.37 11.82
C MET A 394 -2.04 -24.96 13.29
N PHE A 395 -1.64 -25.86 14.18
CA PHE A 395 -1.39 -25.62 15.60
C PHE A 395 0.07 -25.84 16.00
N SER A 396 0.97 -26.06 15.05
CA SER A 396 2.39 -26.37 15.34
C SER A 396 3.00 -25.33 16.27
N GLY A 397 3.73 -25.75 17.30
CA GLY A 397 4.39 -24.84 18.23
C GLY A 397 3.48 -24.18 19.27
N CYS A 398 2.20 -24.54 19.37
CA CYS A 398 1.32 -24.05 20.44
C CYS A 398 1.63 -24.73 21.78
N ALA A 399 2.77 -24.37 22.39
CA ALA A 399 3.34 -25.08 23.53
C ALA A 399 2.49 -25.02 24.82
N ALA A 400 1.66 -23.97 25.00
CA ALA A 400 0.76 -23.86 26.15
C ALA A 400 -0.62 -24.45 25.90
N LEU A 401 -0.96 -24.86 24.68
CA LEU A 401 -2.30 -25.30 24.30
C LEU A 401 -2.68 -26.59 24.98
N THR A 402 -3.69 -26.54 25.84
CA THR A 402 -4.18 -27.69 26.59
C THR A 402 -5.46 -28.30 26.03
N THR A 403 -6.32 -27.46 25.38
CA THR A 403 -7.65 -27.89 24.98
C THR A 403 -8.06 -27.26 23.66
N ILE A 404 -8.54 -28.09 22.73
CA ILE A 404 -9.23 -27.69 21.52
C ILE A 404 -10.65 -28.27 21.58
N ASN A 405 -11.67 -27.41 21.69
CA ASN A 405 -13.04 -27.87 21.71
C ASN A 405 -13.58 -28.01 20.28
N SER A 406 -13.96 -29.20 19.88
CA SER A 406 -14.68 -29.51 18.65
C SER A 406 -15.56 -30.72 18.88
N ASN A 407 -16.80 -30.68 18.35
CA ASN A 407 -17.74 -31.81 18.45
C ASN A 407 -17.65 -32.76 17.24
N THR A 408 -16.85 -32.45 16.25
CA THR A 408 -16.67 -33.20 15.01
C THR A 408 -15.22 -33.58 14.80
N ALA A 409 -15.02 -34.75 14.20
CA ALA A 409 -13.70 -35.11 13.68
C ALA A 409 -13.40 -34.34 12.39
N TRP A 410 -12.17 -33.90 12.22
CA TRP A 410 -11.73 -33.24 11.00
C TRP A 410 -10.94 -34.19 10.12
N GLN A 411 -11.09 -34.03 8.82
CA GLN A 411 -10.30 -34.74 7.82
C GLN A 411 -9.70 -33.70 6.85
N CYS A 412 -8.44 -33.88 6.51
CA CYS A 412 -7.75 -33.00 5.57
C CYS A 412 -6.67 -33.80 4.85
N PRO A 413 -6.58 -33.68 3.51
CA PRO A 413 -5.57 -34.41 2.74
C PRO A 413 -4.15 -33.93 3.08
N GLU A 414 -3.95 -32.63 3.30
CA GLU A 414 -2.64 -32.08 3.68
C GLU A 414 -2.68 -31.56 5.13
N SER A 415 -2.00 -32.28 6.04
CA SER A 415 -2.08 -32.00 7.48
C SER A 415 -0.79 -32.31 8.24
N GLU A 416 0.35 -32.39 7.54
CA GLU A 416 1.64 -32.70 8.14
C GLU A 416 1.98 -31.71 9.26
N ASN A 417 2.44 -32.26 10.39
CA ASN A 417 2.84 -31.47 11.57
C ASN A 417 1.74 -30.57 12.15
N MET A 418 0.46 -30.86 11.91
CA MET A 418 -0.68 -30.05 12.36
C MET A 418 -0.61 -29.75 13.85
N PHE A 419 -0.20 -30.72 14.69
CA PHE A 419 -0.07 -30.59 16.15
C PHE A 419 1.35 -30.68 16.66
N ALA A 420 2.39 -30.59 15.81
CA ALA A 420 3.76 -30.70 16.24
C ALA A 420 4.09 -29.67 17.33
N GLY A 421 4.69 -30.12 18.45
CA GLY A 421 5.06 -29.23 19.58
C GLY A 421 3.91 -28.84 20.52
N CYS A 422 2.67 -29.33 20.32
CA CYS A 422 1.55 -29.11 21.24
C CYS A 422 1.61 -30.02 22.49
N THR A 423 2.71 -30.02 23.19
CA THR A 423 3.06 -31.02 24.21
C THR A 423 2.12 -31.08 25.42
N LYS A 424 1.33 -30.03 25.65
CA LYS A 424 0.35 -29.96 26.76
C LYS A 424 -1.08 -30.35 26.33
N LEU A 425 -1.29 -30.63 25.06
CA LEU A 425 -2.63 -30.90 24.52
C LEU A 425 -3.22 -32.18 25.09
N LYS A 426 -4.47 -32.11 25.56
CA LYS A 426 -5.20 -33.23 26.16
C LYS A 426 -6.60 -33.26 25.56
N GLY A 427 -6.93 -34.36 24.89
CA GLY A 427 -8.27 -34.68 24.42
C GLY A 427 -8.71 -36.02 24.98
N ALA A 428 -9.30 -36.88 24.13
CA ALA A 428 -9.59 -38.28 24.48
C ALA A 428 -8.31 -39.08 24.75
N VAL A 429 -7.19 -38.67 24.16
CA VAL A 429 -5.86 -39.26 24.38
C VAL A 429 -4.82 -38.18 24.73
N ALA A 430 -3.72 -38.60 25.36
CA ALA A 430 -2.56 -37.72 25.62
C ALA A 430 -1.79 -37.48 24.33
N TYR A 431 -1.08 -36.35 24.26
CA TYR A 431 -0.22 -35.99 23.14
C TYR A 431 0.87 -37.01 22.88
N ASP A 432 1.08 -37.39 21.62
CA ASP A 432 2.16 -38.25 21.12
C ASP A 432 2.87 -37.53 19.97
N GLN A 433 4.16 -37.27 20.14
CA GLN A 433 4.98 -36.54 19.13
C GLN A 433 5.07 -37.25 17.76
N ASN A 434 4.73 -38.51 17.67
CA ASN A 434 4.73 -39.31 16.43
C ASN A 434 3.35 -39.31 15.74
N LYS A 435 2.32 -38.69 16.35
CA LYS A 435 0.95 -38.65 15.87
C LYS A 435 0.45 -37.18 15.84
N VAL A 436 0.89 -36.44 14.82
CA VAL A 436 0.71 -34.99 14.75
C VAL A 436 -0.05 -34.49 13.52
N ASP A 437 -0.67 -35.40 12.79
CA ASP A 437 -1.51 -35.09 11.62
C ASP A 437 -3.02 -34.98 11.97
N ALA A 438 -3.88 -34.71 10.97
CA ALA A 438 -5.31 -34.55 11.14
C ALA A 438 -6.05 -35.80 11.66
N LYS A 439 -5.43 -37.00 11.64
CA LYS A 439 -6.01 -38.20 12.28
C LYS A 439 -6.24 -38.01 13.78
N MET A 440 -5.46 -37.10 14.39
CA MET A 440 -5.61 -36.75 15.79
C MET A 440 -6.61 -35.62 16.04
N ALA A 441 -7.18 -35.01 15.00
CA ALA A 441 -8.22 -33.98 15.09
C ALA A 441 -9.61 -34.62 15.30
N ASN A 442 -9.78 -35.34 16.41
CA ASN A 442 -10.94 -36.15 16.71
C ASN A 442 -11.30 -36.07 18.19
N PRO A 443 -12.58 -35.82 18.56
CA PRO A 443 -13.01 -35.71 19.96
C PRO A 443 -13.12 -37.06 20.67
N GLU A 444 -13.18 -38.20 19.94
CA GLU A 444 -13.35 -39.53 20.55
C GLU A 444 -12.03 -40.30 20.64
N THR A 445 -11.12 -40.09 19.70
CA THR A 445 -9.89 -40.88 19.55
C THR A 445 -8.63 -40.05 19.46
N GLY A 446 -8.73 -38.73 19.53
CA GLY A 446 -7.62 -37.81 19.31
C GLY A 446 -7.49 -36.69 20.36
N TYR A 447 -7.02 -35.53 19.89
CA TYR A 447 -6.67 -34.40 20.74
C TYR A 447 -7.80 -33.39 20.97
N PHE A 448 -8.94 -33.54 20.31
CA PHE A 448 -10.09 -32.66 20.54
C PHE A 448 -10.86 -33.08 21.81
N THR A 449 -11.59 -32.09 22.36
CA THR A 449 -12.48 -32.28 23.51
C THR A 449 -13.91 -31.95 23.07
N ALA A 450 -14.83 -32.91 23.18
CA ALA A 450 -16.25 -32.66 22.96
C ALA A 450 -16.81 -31.78 24.09
N LYS A 451 -17.42 -30.64 23.74
CA LYS A 451 -18.25 -29.91 24.72
C LYS A 451 -19.62 -30.53 24.79
N PRO A 452 -20.19 -30.78 25.99
CA PRO A 452 -21.57 -31.23 26.11
C PRO A 452 -22.50 -30.26 25.37
N THR A 453 -23.31 -30.73 24.46
CA THR A 453 -24.43 -29.96 23.94
C THR A 453 -25.31 -29.64 25.13
N THR A 454 -25.50 -28.38 25.48
CA THR A 454 -26.54 -27.97 26.43
C THR A 454 -27.87 -28.41 25.82
N ALA A 455 -28.36 -29.58 26.25
CA ALA A 455 -29.68 -30.10 25.86
C ALA A 455 -30.66 -28.97 26.20
N LYS A 456 -31.41 -28.49 25.20
CA LYS A 456 -32.60 -27.66 25.42
C LYS A 456 -33.43 -28.44 26.42
N ARG A 457 -33.55 -27.97 27.68
CA ARG A 457 -34.37 -28.50 28.69
C ARG A 457 -35.81 -28.45 28.15
N ASN A 458 -36.25 -29.57 27.53
CA ASN A 458 -37.63 -29.78 27.18
C ASN A 458 -38.40 -29.66 28.50
N ARG A 459 -39.13 -28.57 28.66
CA ARG A 459 -40.20 -28.48 29.64
C ARG A 459 -41.22 -29.53 29.22
N ARG A 460 -41.06 -30.77 29.73
CA ARG A 460 -42.12 -31.71 29.74
C ARG A 460 -43.23 -31.12 30.57
N SER A 461 -44.36 -30.91 29.92
CA SER A 461 -45.64 -30.58 30.46
C SER A 461 -45.91 -31.34 31.79
N ALA A 462 -46.10 -30.56 32.86
CA ALA A 462 -46.72 -31.10 34.05
C ALA A 462 -48.14 -31.52 33.67
N ALA A 463 -48.36 -32.82 33.71
CA ALA A 463 -49.65 -33.44 33.48
C ALA A 463 -50.63 -33.02 34.56
N HIS A 464 -51.86 -32.78 34.16
CA HIS A 464 -53.09 -32.62 34.89
C HIS A 464 -53.13 -33.36 36.23
N LEU A 465 -53.48 -32.59 37.31
CA LEU A 465 -54.18 -33.11 38.47
C LEU A 465 -55.57 -32.44 38.54
N PRO A 466 -56.67 -33.19 38.82
CA PRO A 466 -58.02 -32.68 38.69
C PRO A 466 -58.45 -31.80 39.89
N ALA A 467 -59.24 -30.80 39.58
CA ALA A 467 -59.80 -29.82 40.53
C ALA A 467 -60.76 -30.48 41.52
N ALA A 468 -60.52 -30.28 42.82
CA ALA A 468 -61.52 -30.51 43.88
C ALA A 468 -62.39 -29.25 44.07
N ARG A 469 -63.68 -29.43 43.79
CA ARG A 469 -64.74 -28.45 44.12
C ARG A 469 -64.78 -28.18 45.61
N LYS A 470 -64.79 -26.90 46.04
CA LYS A 470 -65.49 -26.46 47.26
C LYS A 470 -66.32 -25.19 47.01
N ARG A 471 -67.59 -25.31 47.44
CA ARG A 471 -68.66 -24.34 47.33
C ARG A 471 -68.48 -23.19 48.36
N GLY A 472 -68.80 -21.99 47.95
CA GLY A 472 -69.69 -21.06 48.59
C GLY A 472 -69.15 -20.21 49.71
N ALA A 473 -69.21 -18.90 49.58
CA ALA A 473 -70.02 -17.98 50.31
C ALA A 473 -69.81 -16.53 49.84
N ARG A 474 -70.96 -15.89 49.56
CA ARG A 474 -71.11 -14.46 49.37
C ARG A 474 -70.80 -13.68 50.63
N LYS A 475 -70.21 -12.47 50.54
CA LYS A 475 -70.80 -11.26 51.17
C LYS A 475 -70.06 -9.99 50.74
N HIS A 476 -70.86 -9.07 50.19
CA HIS A 476 -70.98 -7.62 50.34
C HIS A 476 -69.74 -6.70 50.35
N LEU A 477 -69.81 -5.78 49.40
CA LEU A 477 -69.30 -4.40 49.47
C LEU A 477 -69.84 -3.61 50.74
N PRO A 478 -69.22 -2.50 51.16
CA PRO A 478 -69.46 -1.26 50.43
C PRO A 478 -68.23 -0.31 50.30
N ALA A 479 -68.52 0.67 49.46
CA ALA A 479 -67.81 1.85 49.02
C ALA A 479 -67.34 2.80 50.17
N GLY A 480 -66.38 3.68 49.74
CA GLY A 480 -66.31 4.98 50.34
C GLY A 480 -64.88 5.46 50.64
N VAL A 481 -64.51 6.40 49.91
CA VAL A 481 -63.85 7.68 49.91
C VAL A 481 -62.60 7.70 49.10
#